data_7041d132350bdffdefe6e6fb2f2a592d
#
_entry.id   7041d132350bdffdefe6e6fb2f2a592d
#
_cell.length_a   1.000
_cell.length_b   1.000
_cell.length_c   1.000
_cell.angle_alpha   90.00
_cell.angle_beta   90.00
_cell.angle_gamma   90.00
#
_symmetry.space_group_name_H-M   'P 1'
#
loop_
_entity.id
_entity.type
_entity.pdbx_description
1 polymer ?
#
loop_
_entity_poly.entity_id
_entity_poly.type
_entity_poly.pdbx_seq_one_letter_code
_entity_poly.pdbx_strand_id
1 'polypeptide(L)'
;MSQPLFGTGQLVLSPNLAGTVTPVVVAVLQDISLDAAYSIVDLIGNLQAAVDKAKGQLKISGKFKTGYFSGGLIQAILAGSTSAVGSIQPVIAEQFTLAAGTYTTVKGALTVAGAAGDLGVFDTTANKFLTAVASAPATGQYVPATSSGVMTFAAADNTHVMQVSYLYTAAAVGTTITVNNQMMGTNTTFGMRLFNTYQAAAGGANIAAAVGIYLPVVTLPKIGFAFKNTGFMEKNVDYEISANAAGQLATLYTGN
;
A
#
# COMPACT_ATOMS: atom_id res chain seq x y z
N MET A 1 25.93 31.79 0.83
CA MET A 1 26.18 30.90 1.98
C MET A 1 25.57 29.55 1.65
N SER A 2 26.36 28.47 1.67
CA SER A 2 25.83 27.11 1.51
C SER A 2 25.14 26.69 2.81
N GLN A 3 23.84 26.47 2.77
CA GLN A 3 23.12 25.95 3.93
C GLN A 3 23.28 24.43 3.98
N PRO A 4 23.54 23.84 5.18
CA PRO A 4 23.59 22.41 5.32
C PRO A 4 22.18 21.83 5.10
N LEU A 5 22.08 20.87 4.18
CA LEU A 5 20.85 20.11 3.93
C LEU A 5 20.70 19.03 4.99
N PHE A 6 19.78 19.22 5.93
CA PHE A 6 19.47 18.21 6.94
C PHE A 6 18.04 17.70 6.74
N GLY A 7 17.93 16.46 6.52
CA GLY A 7 17.14 15.47 6.37
C GLY A 7 15.76 15.07 6.28
N THR A 8 14.70 15.66 6.71
CA THR A 8 13.34 15.13 6.50
C THR A 8 12.70 15.78 5.27
N GLY A 9 12.57 14.99 4.19
CA GLY A 9 11.87 15.44 2.99
C GLY A 9 10.36 15.19 3.06
N GLN A 10 9.58 16.03 2.39
CA GLN A 10 8.18 15.78 2.07
C GLN A 10 8.06 15.44 0.59
N LEU A 11 7.28 14.42 0.28
CA LEU A 11 6.99 13.99 -1.06
C LEU A 11 5.49 14.18 -1.35
N VAL A 12 5.18 14.89 -2.42
CA VAL A 12 3.81 15.05 -2.91
C VAL A 12 3.72 14.47 -4.31
N LEU A 13 2.80 13.53 -4.50
CA LEU A 13 2.47 12.94 -5.79
C LEU A 13 1.15 13.53 -6.29
N SER A 14 1.15 14.05 -7.50
CA SER A 14 -0.05 14.55 -8.18
C SER A 14 -0.25 13.72 -9.44
N PRO A 15 -1.28 12.84 -9.51
CA PRO A 15 -1.55 12.08 -10.72
C PRO A 15 -1.81 13.00 -11.92
N ASN A 16 -1.21 12.67 -13.07
CA ASN A 16 -1.39 13.39 -14.34
C ASN A 16 -2.62 12.84 -15.08
N LEU A 17 -3.78 12.89 -14.44
CA LEU A 17 -5.06 12.47 -15.02
C LEU A 17 -5.87 13.71 -15.46
N ALA A 18 -6.65 13.55 -16.50
CA ALA A 18 -7.60 14.60 -16.90
C ALA A 18 -8.69 14.74 -15.83
N GLY A 19 -8.88 15.95 -15.31
CA GLY A 19 -9.87 16.27 -14.28
C GLY A 19 -9.27 16.81 -12.98
N THR A 20 -10.11 16.99 -11.97
CA THR A 20 -9.68 17.47 -10.65
C THR A 20 -9.04 16.31 -9.90
N VAL A 21 -7.75 16.38 -9.70
CA VAL A 21 -6.98 15.32 -9.06
C VAL A 21 -6.50 15.79 -7.68
N THR A 22 -6.76 15.00 -6.66
CA THR A 22 -6.28 15.29 -5.31
C THR A 22 -4.82 14.85 -5.18
N PRO A 23 -3.89 15.76 -4.86
CA PRO A 23 -2.51 15.38 -4.58
C PRO A 23 -2.42 14.45 -3.37
N VAL A 24 -1.55 13.48 -3.44
CA VAL A 24 -1.27 12.54 -2.34
C VAL A 24 0.04 12.95 -1.67
N VAL A 25 -0.05 13.35 -0.42
CA VAL A 25 1.12 13.61 0.41
C VAL A 25 1.62 12.27 0.94
N VAL A 26 2.87 11.92 0.64
CA VAL A 26 3.53 10.75 1.20
C VAL A 26 4.11 11.13 2.55
N ALA A 27 3.39 10.79 3.62
CA ALA A 27 3.86 11.02 4.97
C ALA A 27 4.97 10.02 5.36
N VAL A 28 5.88 10.46 6.23
CA VAL A 28 6.98 9.63 6.75
C VAL A 28 7.87 9.06 5.64
N LEU A 29 8.48 9.95 4.89
CA LEU A 29 9.53 9.60 3.93
C LEU A 29 10.81 9.27 4.71
N GLN A 30 11.32 8.04 4.57
CA GLN A 30 12.48 7.58 5.33
C GLN A 30 13.78 7.67 4.53
N ASP A 31 13.68 7.41 3.24
CA ASP A 31 14.85 7.37 2.38
C ASP A 31 14.40 7.75 0.96
N ILE A 32 15.19 8.57 0.28
CA ILE A 32 14.94 8.93 -1.11
C ILE A 32 16.26 9.07 -1.85
N SER A 33 16.34 8.46 -3.01
CA SER A 33 17.45 8.65 -3.94
C SER A 33 16.95 9.12 -5.30
N LEU A 34 17.74 9.95 -5.94
CA LEU A 34 17.56 10.39 -7.32
C LEU A 34 18.89 10.19 -8.04
N ASP A 35 18.89 9.34 -9.04
CA ASP A 35 20.07 9.00 -9.83
C ASP A 35 19.88 9.48 -11.27
N ALA A 36 20.83 10.26 -11.76
CA ALA A 36 20.86 10.73 -13.13
C ALA A 36 22.09 10.20 -13.83
N ALA A 37 21.91 9.38 -14.84
CA ALA A 37 23.00 8.75 -15.58
C ALA A 37 22.85 8.99 -17.08
N TYR A 38 23.97 9.37 -17.72
CA TYR A 38 24.08 9.40 -19.18
C TYR A 38 24.68 8.09 -19.67
N SER A 39 24.15 7.54 -20.75
CA SER A 39 24.91 6.56 -21.54
C SER A 39 26.07 7.28 -22.23
N ILE A 40 27.21 6.60 -22.32
CA ILE A 40 28.37 7.10 -23.08
C ILE A 40 28.41 6.33 -24.37
N VAL A 41 28.53 7.04 -25.49
CA VAL A 41 28.72 6.46 -26.81
C VAL A 41 30.19 6.72 -27.21
N ASP A 42 30.93 5.65 -27.38
CA ASP A 42 32.35 5.69 -27.76
C ASP A 42 32.47 5.61 -29.28
N LEU A 43 33.19 6.56 -29.86
CA LEU A 43 33.65 6.48 -31.24
C LEU A 43 34.96 5.65 -31.27
N ILE A 44 34.90 4.43 -31.79
CA ILE A 44 36.01 3.52 -31.83
C ILE A 44 36.67 3.62 -33.21
N GLY A 45 37.96 3.93 -33.23
CA GLY A 45 38.79 3.86 -34.43
C GLY A 45 39.55 2.52 -34.52
N ASN A 46 40.64 2.48 -35.32
CA ASN A 46 41.52 1.30 -35.47
C ASN A 46 42.45 1.04 -34.28
N LEU A 47 42.38 1.89 -33.24
CA LEU A 47 43.21 1.80 -32.04
C LEU A 47 42.40 1.20 -30.89
N GLN A 48 43.06 0.68 -29.85
CA GLN A 48 42.42 0.03 -28.69
C GLN A 48 41.64 0.99 -27.80
N ALA A 49 41.89 2.29 -27.86
CA ALA A 49 41.17 3.30 -27.11
C ALA A 49 40.14 4.02 -27.98
N ALA A 50 39.05 4.46 -27.38
CA ALA A 50 38.05 5.29 -28.05
C ALA A 50 38.70 6.62 -28.51
N VAL A 51 38.42 7.02 -29.73
CA VAL A 51 38.94 8.26 -30.33
C VAL A 51 38.18 9.47 -29.79
N ASP A 52 36.88 9.30 -29.54
CA ASP A 52 36.02 10.35 -29.00
C ASP A 52 34.87 9.74 -28.17
N LYS A 53 34.28 10.55 -27.30
CA LYS A 53 33.18 10.16 -26.41
C LYS A 53 32.06 11.19 -26.44
N ALA A 54 30.86 10.73 -26.77
CA ALA A 54 29.65 11.56 -26.72
C ALA A 54 28.71 11.11 -25.61
N LYS A 55 28.00 12.09 -25.00
CA LYS A 55 26.90 11.78 -24.10
C LYS A 55 25.71 11.30 -24.92
N GLY A 56 25.23 10.11 -24.62
CA GLY A 56 24.01 9.54 -25.20
C GLY A 56 22.78 9.88 -24.37
N GLN A 57 21.90 8.91 -24.22
CA GLN A 57 20.62 9.08 -23.54
C GLN A 57 20.79 9.37 -22.04
N LEU A 58 20.08 10.37 -21.52
CA LEU A 58 19.92 10.61 -20.08
C LEU A 58 18.80 9.73 -19.53
N LYS A 59 19.11 8.94 -18.54
CA LYS A 59 18.13 8.23 -17.71
C LYS A 59 18.14 8.81 -16.31
N ILE A 60 16.95 9.20 -15.81
CA ILE A 60 16.78 9.63 -14.43
C ILE A 60 15.80 8.66 -13.76
N SER A 61 16.23 8.08 -12.68
CA SER A 61 15.44 7.13 -11.88
C SER A 61 15.77 7.31 -10.40
N GLY A 62 14.98 6.70 -9.56
CA GLY A 62 15.24 6.73 -8.14
C GLY A 62 14.31 5.80 -7.38
N LYS A 63 14.43 5.86 -6.08
CA LYS A 63 13.60 5.09 -5.15
C LYS A 63 13.31 5.90 -3.91
N PHE A 64 12.19 5.61 -3.28
CA PHE A 64 11.87 6.13 -1.95
C PHE A 64 11.26 5.05 -1.06
N LYS A 65 11.45 5.24 0.24
CA LYS A 65 10.84 4.40 1.26
C LYS A 65 9.85 5.20 2.08
N THR A 66 8.72 4.59 2.39
CA THR A 66 7.72 5.18 3.28
C THR A 66 7.22 4.15 4.28
N GLY A 67 7.10 4.59 5.53
CA GLY A 67 6.50 3.78 6.62
C GLY A 67 4.99 3.94 6.73
N TYR A 68 4.36 4.86 5.96
CA TYR A 68 2.93 5.12 6.05
C TYR A 68 2.14 4.43 4.95
N PHE A 69 1.07 3.71 5.33
CA PHE A 69 0.20 3.03 4.40
C PHE A 69 -0.99 3.93 4.03
N SER A 70 -1.00 4.46 2.80
CA SER A 70 -2.12 5.20 2.25
C SER A 70 -2.75 4.42 1.10
N GLY A 71 -4.06 4.14 1.20
CA GLY A 71 -4.82 3.53 0.12
C GLY A 71 -4.78 4.35 -1.17
N GLY A 72 -4.81 5.69 -1.06
CA GLY A 72 -4.69 6.59 -2.19
C GLY A 72 -3.35 6.48 -2.93
N LEU A 73 -2.24 6.27 -2.20
CA LEU A 73 -0.92 6.05 -2.82
C LEU A 73 -0.90 4.74 -3.64
N ILE A 74 -1.47 3.67 -3.08
CA ILE A 74 -1.51 2.37 -3.77
C ILE A 74 -2.39 2.47 -5.01
N GLN A 75 -3.57 3.08 -4.89
CA GLN A 75 -4.47 3.31 -6.01
C GLN A 75 -3.81 4.13 -7.12
N ALA A 76 -3.06 5.14 -6.74
CA ALA A 76 -2.32 5.98 -7.68
C ALA A 76 -1.24 5.18 -8.43
N ILE A 77 -0.50 4.32 -7.75
CA ILE A 77 0.59 3.52 -8.34
C ILE A 77 0.05 2.41 -9.25
N LEU A 78 -1.04 1.74 -8.84
CA LEU A 78 -1.60 0.62 -9.57
C LEU A 78 -2.60 1.12 -10.62
N ALA A 79 -2.16 1.26 -11.85
CA ALA A 79 -3.00 1.68 -12.97
C ALA A 79 -4.25 0.79 -13.10
N GLY A 80 -5.40 1.42 -13.37
CA GLY A 80 -6.68 0.70 -13.52
C GLY A 80 -7.26 0.16 -12.22
N SER A 81 -6.75 0.58 -11.06
CA SER A 81 -7.36 0.23 -9.78
C SER A 81 -8.59 1.10 -9.50
N THR A 82 -9.56 0.49 -8.86
CA THR A 82 -10.74 1.18 -8.32
C THR A 82 -10.68 1.14 -6.80
N SER A 83 -11.19 2.19 -6.15
CA SER A 83 -11.28 2.22 -4.71
C SER A 83 -12.72 2.36 -4.25
N ALA A 84 -13.04 1.69 -3.16
CA ALA A 84 -14.31 1.81 -2.45
C ALA A 84 -14.04 2.01 -0.96
N VAL A 85 -14.89 2.81 -0.32
CA VAL A 85 -14.86 2.96 1.15
C VAL A 85 -15.26 1.65 1.79
N GLY A 86 -14.57 1.28 2.87
CA GLY A 86 -14.77 0.03 3.57
C GLY A 86 -13.65 -0.98 3.32
N SER A 87 -13.49 -1.88 4.26
CA SER A 87 -12.46 -2.93 4.20
C SER A 87 -12.99 -4.24 4.74
N ILE A 88 -12.40 -5.33 4.29
CA ILE A 88 -12.59 -6.65 4.91
C ILE A 88 -11.59 -6.76 6.05
N GLN A 89 -12.09 -7.04 7.25
CA GLN A 89 -11.27 -7.17 8.44
C GLN A 89 -11.45 -8.56 9.08
N PRO A 90 -10.37 -9.16 9.58
CA PRO A 90 -10.44 -10.41 10.31
C PRO A 90 -10.80 -10.18 11.78
N VAL A 91 -11.64 -11.04 12.31
CA VAL A 91 -11.76 -11.31 13.74
C VAL A 91 -11.10 -12.65 14.00
N ILE A 92 -10.13 -12.68 14.89
CA ILE A 92 -9.36 -13.89 15.19
C ILE A 92 -9.64 -14.32 16.63
N ALA A 93 -10.02 -15.59 16.80
CA ALA A 93 -10.23 -16.23 18.09
C ALA A 93 -11.26 -15.51 19.01
N GLU A 94 -12.38 -15.04 18.45
CA GLU A 94 -13.49 -14.50 19.25
C GLU A 94 -14.05 -15.63 20.12
N GLN A 95 -13.96 -15.45 21.44
CA GLN A 95 -14.29 -16.48 22.40
C GLN A 95 -15.74 -16.34 22.88
N PHE A 96 -16.43 -17.48 22.98
CA PHE A 96 -17.80 -17.57 23.55
C PHE A 96 -18.02 -18.93 24.17
N THR A 97 -19.04 -19.01 25.04
CA THR A 97 -19.57 -20.29 25.53
C THR A 97 -20.83 -20.63 24.75
N LEU A 98 -20.84 -21.79 24.10
CA LEU A 98 -21.98 -22.21 23.29
C LEU A 98 -23.22 -22.43 24.15
N ALA A 99 -24.33 -21.79 23.77
CA ALA A 99 -25.64 -21.98 24.38
C ALA A 99 -26.69 -22.21 23.31
N ALA A 100 -27.59 -23.15 23.54
CA ALA A 100 -28.72 -23.48 22.64
C ALA A 100 -28.33 -23.82 21.19
N GLY A 101 -27.11 -24.34 20.96
CA GLY A 101 -26.66 -24.81 19.64
C GLY A 101 -26.44 -23.70 18.59
N THR A 102 -26.49 -22.44 18.97
CA THR A 102 -26.28 -21.31 18.04
C THR A 102 -25.38 -20.25 18.64
N TYR A 103 -24.67 -19.53 17.78
CA TYR A 103 -23.88 -18.36 18.15
C TYR A 103 -23.99 -17.30 17.05
N THR A 104 -24.21 -16.05 17.46
CA THR A 104 -24.18 -14.91 16.55
C THR A 104 -22.88 -14.15 16.76
N THR A 105 -22.10 -13.99 15.70
CA THR A 105 -20.82 -13.28 15.73
C THR A 105 -21.01 -11.82 16.18
N VAL A 106 -20.09 -11.29 16.97
CA VAL A 106 -20.18 -9.91 17.53
C VAL A 106 -20.21 -8.85 16.42
N LYS A 107 -19.54 -9.08 15.30
CA LYS A 107 -19.53 -8.16 14.16
C LYS A 107 -20.69 -8.38 13.17
N GLY A 108 -21.59 -9.30 13.46
CA GLY A 108 -22.75 -9.58 12.62
C GLY A 108 -22.41 -10.34 11.36
N ALA A 109 -23.08 -9.99 10.27
CA ALA A 109 -22.97 -10.70 9.00
C ALA A 109 -21.53 -10.84 8.50
N LEU A 110 -21.16 -12.05 8.07
CA LEU A 110 -19.90 -12.28 7.38
C LEU A 110 -19.92 -11.57 6.03
N THR A 111 -18.80 -11.02 5.65
CA THR A 111 -18.63 -10.24 4.40
C THR A 111 -18.91 -11.05 3.14
N VAL A 112 -18.61 -12.32 3.21
CA VAL A 112 -18.77 -13.24 2.10
C VAL A 112 -19.67 -14.35 2.57
N ALA A 113 -20.85 -14.48 1.97
CA ALA A 113 -21.76 -15.55 2.29
C ALA A 113 -21.08 -16.92 2.07
N GLY A 114 -21.18 -17.80 3.05
CA GLY A 114 -20.62 -19.15 2.99
C GLY A 114 -19.16 -19.25 3.47
N ALA A 115 -18.49 -20.32 3.04
CA ALA A 115 -17.16 -20.71 3.54
C ALA A 115 -16.04 -19.66 3.34
N ALA A 116 -16.22 -18.68 2.46
CA ALA A 116 -15.17 -17.71 2.18
C ALA A 116 -14.97 -16.66 3.28
N GLY A 117 -15.98 -16.41 4.11
CA GLY A 117 -15.86 -15.51 5.26
C GLY A 117 -15.54 -16.22 6.58
N ASP A 118 -15.61 -17.53 6.59
CA ASP A 118 -15.32 -18.39 7.74
C ASP A 118 -13.84 -18.80 7.72
N LEU A 119 -13.14 -18.50 8.81
CA LEU A 119 -11.75 -18.89 9.01
C LEU A 119 -11.60 -20.06 9.98
N GLY A 120 -12.72 -20.61 10.45
CA GLY A 120 -12.76 -21.81 11.28
C GLY A 120 -13.15 -21.56 12.74
N VAL A 121 -13.53 -22.67 13.39
CA VAL A 121 -13.91 -22.73 14.80
C VAL A 121 -13.03 -23.73 15.53
N PHE A 122 -12.47 -23.30 16.65
CA PHE A 122 -11.71 -24.13 17.57
C PHE A 122 -12.48 -24.33 18.86
N ASP A 123 -12.71 -25.57 19.24
CA ASP A 123 -13.30 -25.94 20.53
C ASP A 123 -12.19 -26.08 21.57
N THR A 124 -12.14 -25.11 22.50
CA THR A 124 -11.12 -25.10 23.55
C THR A 124 -11.39 -26.15 24.63
N THR A 125 -12.65 -26.56 24.81
CA THR A 125 -13.03 -27.60 25.77
C THR A 125 -12.60 -28.98 25.29
N ALA A 126 -12.84 -29.28 24.00
CA ALA A 126 -12.43 -30.55 23.39
C ALA A 126 -11.03 -30.51 22.78
N ASN A 127 -10.37 -29.32 22.77
CA ASN A 127 -9.05 -29.07 22.21
C ASN A 127 -8.89 -29.52 20.75
N LYS A 128 -9.87 -29.18 19.91
CA LYS A 128 -9.87 -29.57 18.48
C LYS A 128 -10.54 -28.53 17.59
N PHE A 129 -10.16 -28.48 16.32
CA PHE A 129 -10.91 -27.77 15.30
C PHE A 129 -12.20 -28.50 14.94
N LEU A 130 -13.29 -27.75 14.77
CA LEU A 130 -14.55 -28.30 14.30
C LEU A 130 -14.55 -28.38 12.76
N THR A 131 -15.32 -29.33 12.24
CA THR A 131 -15.51 -29.50 10.80
C THR A 131 -16.73 -28.72 10.32
N ALA A 132 -16.55 -27.87 9.31
CA ALA A 132 -17.66 -27.16 8.68
C ALA A 132 -18.52 -28.10 7.84
N VAL A 133 -19.84 -28.03 8.00
CA VAL A 133 -20.83 -28.80 7.23
C VAL A 133 -21.92 -27.87 6.69
N ALA A 134 -22.64 -28.32 5.66
CA ALA A 134 -23.68 -27.49 5.02
C ALA A 134 -24.95 -27.36 5.87
N SER A 135 -25.28 -28.38 6.68
CA SER A 135 -26.50 -28.42 7.52
C SER A 135 -26.41 -29.54 8.56
N ALA A 136 -27.28 -29.49 9.57
CA ALA A 136 -27.47 -30.53 10.59
C ALA A 136 -26.13 -31.04 11.20
N PRO A 137 -25.39 -30.18 11.91
CA PRO A 137 -24.08 -30.53 12.44
C PRO A 137 -24.18 -31.58 13.52
N ALA A 138 -23.33 -32.61 13.46
CA ALA A 138 -23.09 -33.57 14.53
C ALA A 138 -22.03 -33.03 15.51
N THR A 139 -21.85 -33.71 16.65
CA THR A 139 -20.81 -33.35 17.64
C THR A 139 -19.44 -33.14 16.99
N GLY A 140 -18.84 -32.01 17.24
CA GLY A 140 -17.57 -31.61 16.64
C GLY A 140 -17.69 -31.07 15.21
N GLN A 141 -18.90 -30.69 14.79
CA GLN A 141 -19.18 -30.03 13.51
C GLN A 141 -19.96 -28.75 13.74
N TYR A 142 -19.92 -27.84 12.76
CA TYR A 142 -20.68 -26.62 12.76
C TYR A 142 -21.13 -26.22 11.36
N VAL A 143 -22.19 -25.44 11.26
CA VAL A 143 -22.62 -24.80 10.04
C VAL A 143 -22.07 -23.36 10.05
N PRO A 144 -21.22 -22.99 9.05
CA PRO A 144 -20.69 -21.64 8.94
C PRO A 144 -21.81 -20.59 8.87
N ALA A 145 -21.54 -19.41 9.42
CA ALA A 145 -22.49 -18.32 9.37
C ALA A 145 -22.77 -17.89 7.92
N THR A 146 -24.02 -17.63 7.65
CA THR A 146 -24.48 -16.99 6.43
C THR A 146 -24.49 -15.46 6.60
N SER A 147 -25.22 -14.76 5.74
CA SER A 147 -25.35 -13.30 5.78
C SER A 147 -25.87 -12.70 7.11
N SER A 148 -26.43 -13.53 7.98
CA SER A 148 -26.92 -13.09 9.31
C SER A 148 -25.87 -13.12 10.42
N GLY A 149 -24.72 -13.73 10.18
CA GLY A 149 -23.67 -13.92 11.20
C GLY A 149 -23.98 -15.04 12.21
N VAL A 150 -25.05 -15.80 12.01
CA VAL A 150 -25.44 -16.89 12.90
C VAL A 150 -24.76 -18.18 12.47
N MET A 151 -24.02 -18.81 13.38
CA MET A 151 -23.45 -20.15 13.27
C MET A 151 -24.32 -21.14 14.02
N THR A 152 -24.40 -22.37 13.52
CA THR A 152 -25.16 -23.45 14.15
C THR A 152 -24.22 -24.60 14.52
N PHE A 153 -24.41 -25.14 15.71
CA PHE A 153 -23.58 -26.21 16.29
C PHE A 153 -24.47 -27.38 16.73
N ALA A 154 -23.88 -28.52 17.00
CA ALA A 154 -24.60 -29.60 17.60
C ALA A 154 -25.03 -29.28 19.04
N ALA A 155 -26.24 -29.71 19.43
CA ALA A 155 -26.72 -29.51 20.80
C ALA A 155 -25.84 -30.23 21.85
N ALA A 156 -25.15 -31.30 21.45
CA ALA A 156 -24.22 -32.02 22.32
C ALA A 156 -22.96 -31.23 22.67
N ASP A 157 -22.61 -30.20 21.87
CA ASP A 157 -21.45 -29.34 22.12
C ASP A 157 -21.83 -28.09 22.97
N ASN A 158 -23.07 -28.00 23.46
CA ASN A 158 -23.49 -26.94 24.38
C ASN A 158 -22.61 -26.96 25.65
N THR A 159 -22.40 -25.78 26.21
CA THR A 159 -21.49 -25.49 27.33
C THR A 159 -19.99 -25.54 27.00
N HIS A 160 -19.61 -25.96 25.80
CA HIS A 160 -18.21 -25.85 25.37
C HIS A 160 -17.82 -24.40 25.16
N VAL A 161 -16.57 -24.09 25.46
CA VAL A 161 -15.94 -22.80 25.13
C VAL A 161 -15.33 -22.91 23.74
N MET A 162 -15.80 -22.04 22.85
CA MET A 162 -15.41 -22.01 21.45
C MET A 162 -14.63 -20.74 21.12
N GLN A 163 -13.77 -20.81 20.13
CA GLN A 163 -13.11 -19.69 19.49
C GLN A 163 -13.44 -19.70 18.01
N VAL A 164 -14.06 -18.62 17.51
CA VAL A 164 -14.38 -18.45 16.10
C VAL A 164 -13.48 -17.41 15.47
N SER A 165 -13.05 -17.69 14.24
CA SER A 165 -12.34 -16.73 13.41
C SER A 165 -13.11 -16.51 12.12
N TYR A 166 -13.26 -15.25 11.70
CA TYR A 166 -14.06 -14.89 10.52
C TYR A 166 -13.68 -13.54 9.94
N LEU A 167 -14.13 -13.28 8.72
CA LEU A 167 -13.99 -12.01 8.02
C LEU A 167 -15.31 -11.24 8.03
N TYR A 168 -15.26 -9.96 8.33
CA TYR A 168 -16.42 -9.08 8.26
C TYR A 168 -16.14 -7.80 7.46
N THR A 169 -17.18 -7.16 6.91
CA THR A 169 -17.07 -5.88 6.22
C THR A 169 -17.18 -4.74 7.22
N ALA A 170 -16.10 -3.97 7.34
CA ALA A 170 -16.11 -2.69 8.02
C ALA A 170 -16.46 -1.58 7.01
N ALA A 171 -17.75 -1.31 6.82
CA ALA A 171 -18.24 -0.45 5.73
C ALA A 171 -17.74 1.01 5.78
N ALA A 172 -17.44 1.53 6.99
CA ALA A 172 -17.00 2.91 7.19
C ALA A 172 -15.50 3.03 7.51
N VAL A 173 -14.77 1.93 7.53
CA VAL A 173 -13.35 1.90 7.95
C VAL A 173 -12.48 1.30 6.86
N GLY A 174 -11.42 2.04 6.52
CA GLY A 174 -10.45 1.59 5.51
C GLY A 174 -10.91 1.83 4.08
N THR A 175 -10.14 1.32 3.15
CA THR A 175 -10.38 1.42 1.70
C THR A 175 -10.04 0.08 1.07
N THR A 176 -10.94 -0.45 0.27
CA THR A 176 -10.70 -1.61 -0.59
C THR A 176 -10.20 -1.13 -1.95
N ILE A 177 -9.07 -1.63 -2.38
CA ILE A 177 -8.50 -1.35 -3.70
C ILE A 177 -8.55 -2.62 -4.53
N THR A 178 -9.28 -2.57 -5.62
CA THR A 178 -9.35 -3.67 -6.58
C THR A 178 -8.43 -3.34 -7.76
N VAL A 179 -7.48 -4.22 -8.03
CA VAL A 179 -6.56 -4.08 -9.16
C VAL A 179 -7.08 -4.92 -10.31
N ASN A 180 -7.44 -4.25 -11.41
CA ASN A 180 -7.92 -4.92 -12.60
C ASN A 180 -6.77 -5.14 -13.59
N ASN A 181 -6.83 -6.24 -14.33
CA ASN A 181 -5.90 -6.49 -15.43
C ASN A 181 -6.14 -5.44 -16.53
N GLN A 182 -5.12 -4.65 -16.83
CA GLN A 182 -5.17 -3.59 -17.83
C GLN A 182 -4.50 -4.02 -19.13
N MET A 183 -4.87 -3.36 -20.23
CA MET A 183 -4.15 -3.56 -21.50
C MET A 183 -2.70 -3.12 -21.35
N MET A 184 -1.79 -3.83 -22.04
CA MET A 184 -0.37 -3.45 -22.10
C MET A 184 -0.25 -2.01 -22.64
N GLY A 185 0.66 -1.23 -22.02
CA GLY A 185 0.85 0.18 -22.37
C GLY A 185 0.01 1.17 -21.56
N THR A 186 -0.96 0.71 -20.76
CA THR A 186 -1.65 1.59 -19.80
C THR A 186 -0.67 2.00 -18.71
N ASN A 187 -0.39 3.29 -18.61
CA ASN A 187 0.56 3.82 -17.65
C ASN A 187 0.00 5.08 -16.99
N THR A 188 0.01 5.09 -15.67
CA THR A 188 -0.33 6.29 -14.90
C THR A 188 0.94 7.07 -14.61
N THR A 189 0.98 8.33 -15.02
CA THR A 189 2.10 9.22 -14.73
C THR A 189 1.72 10.21 -13.64
N PHE A 190 2.73 10.72 -12.95
CA PHE A 190 2.57 11.63 -11.82
C PHE A 190 3.48 12.85 -11.97
N GLY A 191 3.00 14.01 -11.52
CA GLY A 191 3.89 15.08 -11.12
C GLY A 191 4.38 14.80 -9.71
N MET A 192 5.68 14.77 -9.48
CA MET A 192 6.28 14.52 -8.18
C MET A 192 6.99 15.77 -7.67
N ARG A 193 6.69 16.19 -6.46
CA ARG A 193 7.34 17.31 -5.80
C ARG A 193 8.02 16.82 -4.54
N LEU A 194 9.30 17.09 -4.45
CA LEU A 194 10.15 16.82 -3.32
C LEU A 194 10.51 18.13 -2.67
N PHE A 195 10.26 18.25 -1.38
CA PHE A 195 10.67 19.40 -0.60
C PHE A 195 11.52 18.93 0.58
N ASN A 196 12.68 19.53 0.75
CA ASN A 196 13.40 19.41 1.99
C ASN A 196 12.91 20.53 2.92
N THR A 197 12.20 20.16 3.98
CA THR A 197 11.71 21.09 4.98
C THR A 197 12.74 21.19 6.12
N TYR A 198 13.22 22.38 6.32
CA TYR A 198 14.14 22.72 7.39
C TYR A 198 13.38 23.51 8.45
N GLN A 199 13.42 23.06 9.69
CA GLN A 199 12.89 23.82 10.81
C GLN A 199 14.02 24.69 11.36
N ALA A 200 13.91 26.00 11.20
CA ALA A 200 14.84 26.94 11.84
C ALA A 200 14.76 26.78 13.37
N ALA A 201 15.90 26.66 14.02
CA ALA A 201 15.98 26.51 15.46
C ALA A 201 15.32 27.71 16.19
N ALA A 202 14.67 27.37 17.32
CA ALA A 202 14.06 28.30 18.27
C ALA A 202 12.75 29.01 17.82
N GLY A 203 11.62 28.31 17.99
CA GLY A 203 10.33 28.93 18.29
C GLY A 203 9.55 29.55 17.14
N GLY A 204 9.99 29.42 15.90
CA GLY A 204 9.32 29.96 14.73
C GLY A 204 8.57 28.89 13.93
N ALA A 205 7.30 29.15 13.61
CA ALA A 205 6.44 28.32 12.79
C ALA A 205 6.83 28.30 11.29
N ASN A 206 8.00 28.81 10.92
CA ASN A 206 8.41 28.93 9.53
C ASN A 206 9.22 27.73 9.08
N ILE A 207 8.57 26.82 8.40
CA ILE A 207 9.20 25.77 7.61
C ILE A 207 9.70 26.42 6.32
N ALA A 208 10.97 26.78 6.26
CA ALA A 208 11.58 27.22 5.02
C ALA A 208 11.97 25.99 4.20
N ALA A 209 11.45 25.86 2.98
CA ALA A 209 11.92 24.84 2.04
C ALA A 209 13.28 25.30 1.49
N ALA A 210 14.36 24.66 1.93
CA ALA A 210 15.70 25.01 1.47
C ALA A 210 15.97 24.55 0.03
N VAL A 211 15.40 23.42 -0.36
CA VAL A 211 15.50 22.88 -1.74
C VAL A 211 14.20 22.19 -2.10
N GLY A 212 13.72 22.46 -3.30
CA GLY A 212 12.59 21.76 -3.91
C GLY A 212 12.99 21.15 -5.26
N ILE A 213 12.47 19.98 -5.55
CA ILE A 213 12.62 19.33 -6.86
C ILE A 213 11.23 19.03 -7.38
N TYR A 214 10.94 19.48 -8.58
CA TYR A 214 9.73 19.12 -9.30
C TYR A 214 10.06 18.25 -10.50
N LEU A 215 9.42 17.10 -10.57
CA LEU A 215 9.53 16.12 -11.64
C LEU A 215 8.16 16.03 -12.33
N PRO A 216 8.02 16.56 -13.54
CA PRO A 216 6.70 16.73 -14.17
C PRO A 216 6.05 15.42 -14.62
N VAL A 217 6.85 14.43 -15.04
CA VAL A 217 6.36 13.14 -15.52
C VAL A 217 7.15 12.00 -14.90
N VAL A 218 6.56 11.38 -13.90
CA VAL A 218 7.12 10.26 -13.17
C VAL A 218 6.25 9.04 -13.36
N THR A 219 6.88 7.91 -13.63
CA THR A 219 6.26 6.59 -13.67
C THR A 219 6.74 5.80 -12.47
N LEU A 220 5.84 5.04 -11.87
CA LEU A 220 6.11 4.19 -10.70
C LEU A 220 6.04 2.70 -11.13
N PRO A 221 7.13 2.13 -11.65
CA PRO A 221 7.10 0.79 -12.25
C PRO A 221 6.98 -0.32 -11.20
N LYS A 222 7.36 -0.04 -9.94
CA LYS A 222 7.39 -1.07 -8.90
C LYS A 222 7.03 -0.51 -7.54
N ILE A 223 6.20 -1.26 -6.83
CA ILE A 223 5.96 -1.13 -5.40
C ILE A 223 6.25 -2.45 -4.72
N GLY A 224 7.06 -2.43 -3.67
CA GLY A 224 7.37 -3.60 -2.85
C GLY A 224 6.78 -3.47 -1.46
N PHE A 225 6.16 -4.53 -0.96
CA PHE A 225 5.68 -4.64 0.42
C PHE A 225 6.56 -5.66 1.16
N ALA A 226 7.16 -5.24 2.27
CA ALA A 226 7.91 -6.13 3.13
C ALA A 226 7.29 -6.17 4.52
N PHE A 227 6.85 -7.34 4.94
CA PHE A 227 6.37 -7.59 6.29
C PHE A 227 7.55 -8.05 7.14
N LYS A 228 7.89 -7.29 8.19
CA LYS A 228 8.97 -7.62 9.11
C LYS A 228 8.40 -7.91 10.49
N ASN A 229 8.88 -8.98 11.11
CA ASN A 229 8.46 -9.35 12.48
C ASN A 229 9.08 -8.45 13.57
N THR A 230 10.18 -7.76 13.26
CA THR A 230 10.99 -7.00 14.23
C THR A 230 11.05 -5.50 13.96
N GLY A 231 10.16 -4.95 13.12
CA GLY A 231 10.17 -3.53 12.76
C GLY A 231 8.91 -3.07 12.05
N PHE A 232 8.83 -1.78 11.82
CA PHE A 232 7.74 -1.22 11.03
C PHE A 232 7.80 -1.71 9.59
N MET A 233 6.62 -1.92 8.99
CA MET A 233 6.52 -2.24 7.57
C MET A 233 6.99 -1.05 6.73
N GLU A 234 8.03 -1.27 5.94
CA GLU A 234 8.54 -0.30 4.98
C GLU A 234 8.10 -0.68 3.57
N LYS A 235 7.71 0.31 2.80
CA LYS A 235 7.44 0.14 1.37
C LYS A 235 8.54 0.78 0.57
N ASN A 236 9.04 0.02 -0.39
CA ASN A 236 9.98 0.50 -1.38
C ASN A 236 9.22 0.78 -2.69
N VAL A 237 9.37 1.98 -3.20
CA VAL A 237 8.78 2.42 -4.46
C VAL A 237 9.89 2.89 -5.36
N ASP A 238 10.02 2.24 -6.51
CA ASP A 238 10.93 2.68 -7.56
C ASP A 238 10.20 3.66 -8.47
N TYR A 239 10.92 4.66 -9.01
CA TYR A 239 10.36 5.60 -9.96
C TYR A 239 11.31 5.92 -11.10
N GLU A 240 10.74 6.19 -12.26
CA GLU A 240 11.46 6.62 -13.47
C GLU A 240 10.85 7.92 -13.98
N ILE A 241 11.69 8.76 -14.59
CA ILE A 241 11.31 10.09 -15.05
C ILE A 241 11.36 10.13 -16.56
N SER A 242 10.31 10.70 -17.16
CA SER A 242 10.23 10.99 -18.58
C SER A 242 10.12 12.49 -18.82
N ALA A 243 10.52 12.96 -19.99
CA ALA A 243 10.34 14.34 -20.37
C ALA A 243 8.85 14.67 -20.54
N ASN A 244 8.45 15.88 -20.14
CA ASN A 244 7.13 16.41 -20.47
C ASN A 244 7.08 16.89 -21.94
N ALA A 245 5.92 17.38 -22.39
CA ALA A 245 5.74 17.88 -23.75
C ALA A 245 6.68 19.05 -24.11
N ALA A 246 7.20 19.78 -23.13
CA ALA A 246 8.18 20.86 -23.30
C ALA A 246 9.64 20.36 -23.23
N GLY A 247 9.87 19.03 -23.14
CA GLY A 247 11.21 18.45 -23.05
C GLY A 247 11.87 18.57 -21.66
N GLN A 248 11.13 18.98 -20.64
CA GLN A 248 11.65 19.15 -19.28
C GLN A 248 11.59 17.84 -18.50
N LEU A 249 12.68 17.49 -17.82
CA LEU A 249 12.80 16.31 -16.96
C LEU A 249 12.64 16.67 -15.48
N ALA A 250 13.22 17.77 -15.05
CA ALA A 250 13.21 18.22 -13.67
C ALA A 250 13.34 19.72 -13.56
N THR A 251 12.76 20.31 -12.52
CA THR A 251 12.98 21.70 -12.12
C THR A 251 13.47 21.73 -10.68
N LEU A 252 14.60 22.37 -10.43
CA LEU A 252 15.16 22.52 -9.10
C LEU A 252 14.86 23.94 -8.59
N TYR A 253 14.40 24.01 -7.37
CA TYR A 253 14.18 25.24 -6.63
C TYR A 253 15.22 25.33 -5.52
N THR A 254 15.99 26.41 -5.47
CA THR A 254 16.94 26.68 -4.39
C THR A 254 16.46 27.93 -3.65
N GLY A 255 16.21 27.80 -2.34
CA GLY A 255 16.00 28.95 -1.48
C GLY A 255 17.34 29.62 -1.16
N ASN A 256 17.45 30.89 -1.40
CA ASN A 256 18.59 31.71 -0.95
C ASN A 256 18.30 32.33 0.42
#